data_9e971d9b2eb7868b77f49bb68fdd2e1b
#
_entry.id   9e971d9b2eb7868b77f49bb68fdd2e1b
#
_cell.length_a   1.000
_cell.length_b   1.000
_cell.length_c   1.000
_cell.angle_alpha   90.00
_cell.angle_beta   90.00
_cell.angle_gamma   90.00
#
_symmetry.space_group_name_H-M   'P 1'
#
loop_
_entity.id
_entity.type
_entity.pdbx_description
1 polymer ?
#
loop_
_entity_poly.entity_id
_entity_poly.type
_entity_poly.pdbx_seq_one_letter_code
_entity_poly.pdbx_strand_id
1 'polypeptide(L)'
;MSLHSNLFKQTNIFKSSNLFESIQENLQEAEDLDKCIKDYSEYVDAHIQNVMKAWTEEVSKIDDEFIQTHLDEILEKVKNHDLSKWSNEEFDAYRANYNPINDEEKINNEANFQAAWWHHFQNNGHHWQHWTGEDGELLPIEDIDKVKLAYVEMICDWQAMGYVFGDTAKQYYDSNKDTIKIYPELQEWLEDLLNKLENLEVEDNGTEERNDS
;
A
#
# COMPACT_ATOMS: atom_id res chain seq x y z
N MET A 1 -16.28 41.98 -53.12
CA MET A 1 -16.36 40.81 -52.22
C MET A 1 -16.47 41.32 -50.77
N SER A 2 -17.52 41.00 -50.09
CA SER A 2 -18.03 41.67 -48.92
C SER A 2 -17.18 41.39 -47.67
N LEU A 3 -16.92 42.38 -46.86
CA LEU A 3 -16.31 42.31 -45.52
C LEU A 3 -16.93 41.22 -44.63
N HIS A 4 -18.21 40.91 -44.83
CA HIS A 4 -18.94 39.85 -44.14
C HIS A 4 -18.42 38.42 -44.42
N SER A 5 -17.92 38.12 -45.63
CA SER A 5 -17.40 36.81 -45.98
C SER A 5 -16.05 36.49 -45.34
N ASN A 6 -15.23 37.53 -45.07
CA ASN A 6 -13.93 37.37 -44.41
C ASN A 6 -14.10 37.24 -42.87
N LEU A 7 -15.06 37.92 -42.30
CA LEU A 7 -15.35 37.77 -40.85
C LEU A 7 -15.89 36.35 -40.53
N PHE A 8 -16.75 35.82 -41.39
CA PHE A 8 -17.30 34.44 -41.20
C PHE A 8 -16.26 33.36 -41.37
N LYS A 9 -15.29 33.54 -42.27
CA LYS A 9 -14.15 32.62 -42.43
C LYS A 9 -13.19 32.68 -41.24
N GLN A 10 -12.89 33.86 -40.72
CA GLN A 10 -12.03 34.04 -39.55
C GLN A 10 -12.66 33.44 -38.28
N THR A 11 -13.97 33.64 -38.06
CA THR A 11 -14.67 33.08 -36.91
C THR A 11 -14.78 31.55 -36.97
N ASN A 12 -14.88 30.92 -38.16
CA ASN A 12 -14.88 29.48 -38.30
C ASN A 12 -13.48 28.88 -38.16
N ILE A 13 -12.42 29.56 -38.59
CA ILE A 13 -11.04 29.11 -38.34
C ILE A 13 -10.70 29.20 -36.85
N PHE A 14 -11.09 30.29 -36.17
CA PHE A 14 -10.90 30.45 -34.73
C PHE A 14 -11.67 29.35 -33.90
N LYS A 15 -12.92 29.04 -34.28
CA LYS A 15 -13.69 27.97 -33.65
C LYS A 15 -13.10 26.59 -33.90
N SER A 16 -12.52 26.36 -35.10
CA SER A 16 -11.89 25.07 -35.42
C SER A 16 -10.54 24.91 -34.72
N SER A 17 -9.76 25.99 -34.52
CA SER A 17 -8.51 25.93 -33.76
C SER A 17 -8.76 25.65 -32.27
N ASN A 18 -9.73 26.35 -31.66
CA ASN A 18 -10.09 26.11 -30.25
C ASN A 18 -10.64 24.70 -30.04
N LEU A 19 -11.41 24.16 -30.98
CA LEU A 19 -11.89 22.78 -30.91
C LEU A 19 -10.73 21.77 -31.02
N PHE A 20 -9.78 22.05 -31.93
CA PHE A 20 -8.62 21.16 -32.09
C PHE A 20 -7.71 21.19 -30.87
N GLU A 21 -7.44 22.37 -30.29
CA GLU A 21 -6.69 22.53 -29.05
C GLU A 21 -7.36 21.79 -27.89
N SER A 22 -8.69 21.96 -27.72
CA SER A 22 -9.45 21.25 -26.69
C SER A 22 -9.42 19.72 -26.86
N ILE A 23 -9.45 19.22 -28.10
CA ILE A 23 -9.31 17.79 -28.36
C ILE A 23 -7.90 17.29 -28.00
N GLN A 24 -6.86 18.05 -28.32
CA GLN A 24 -5.48 17.69 -27.95
C GLN A 24 -5.27 17.67 -26.42
N GLU A 25 -5.80 18.67 -25.71
CA GLU A 25 -5.77 18.71 -24.24
C GLU A 25 -6.46 17.50 -23.62
N ASN A 26 -7.67 17.16 -24.08
CA ASN A 26 -8.39 15.98 -23.59
C ASN A 26 -7.66 14.65 -23.90
N LEU A 27 -7.00 14.54 -25.05
CA LEU A 27 -6.19 13.38 -25.40
C LEU A 27 -4.96 13.26 -24.49
N GLN A 28 -4.30 14.37 -24.20
CA GLN A 28 -3.15 14.39 -23.30
C GLN A 28 -3.55 14.00 -21.89
N GLU A 29 -4.65 14.55 -21.35
CA GLU A 29 -5.18 14.18 -20.05
C GLU A 29 -5.52 12.68 -19.95
N ALA A 30 -6.08 12.10 -21.01
CA ALA A 30 -6.37 10.68 -21.06
C ALA A 30 -5.08 9.82 -21.07
N GLU A 31 -4.06 10.22 -21.82
CA GLU A 31 -2.75 9.53 -21.84
C GLU A 31 -2.05 9.63 -20.47
N ASP A 32 -2.12 10.80 -19.83
CA ASP A 32 -1.55 11.01 -18.49
C ASP A 32 -2.29 10.16 -17.44
N LEU A 33 -3.63 10.06 -17.53
CA LEU A 33 -4.43 9.19 -16.64
C LEU A 33 -4.07 7.72 -16.83
N ASP A 34 -3.99 7.23 -18.08
CA ASP A 34 -3.63 5.84 -18.38
C ASP A 34 -2.24 5.50 -17.80
N LYS A 35 -1.29 6.45 -17.90
CA LYS A 35 0.04 6.29 -17.29
C LYS A 35 -0.06 6.21 -15.76
N CYS A 36 -0.79 7.12 -15.10
CA CYS A 36 -0.94 7.12 -13.65
C CYS A 36 -1.62 5.83 -13.15
N ILE A 37 -2.62 5.31 -13.87
CA ILE A 37 -3.25 4.02 -13.58
C ILE A 37 -2.23 2.88 -13.65
N LYS A 38 -1.44 2.86 -14.72
CA LYS A 38 -0.41 1.83 -14.91
C LYS A 38 0.65 1.88 -13.81
N ASP A 39 1.21 3.07 -13.55
CA ASP A 39 2.27 3.25 -12.55
C ASP A 39 1.79 2.83 -11.15
N TYR A 40 0.54 3.19 -10.78
CA TYR A 40 -0.06 2.76 -9.52
C TYR A 40 -0.32 1.25 -9.47
N SER A 41 -0.81 0.66 -10.56
CA SER A 41 -1.02 -0.79 -10.64
C SER A 41 0.27 -1.57 -10.46
N GLU A 42 1.36 -1.14 -11.12
CA GLU A 42 2.70 -1.73 -10.99
C GLU A 42 3.23 -1.59 -9.55
N TYR A 43 2.96 -0.47 -8.89
CA TYR A 43 3.31 -0.26 -7.48
C TYR A 43 2.59 -1.25 -6.55
N VAL A 44 1.26 -1.41 -6.71
CA VAL A 44 0.48 -2.36 -5.89
C VAL A 44 0.93 -3.79 -6.11
N ASP A 45 1.14 -4.20 -7.38
CA ASP A 45 1.64 -5.53 -7.71
C ASP A 45 3.03 -5.80 -7.11
N ALA A 46 3.94 -4.83 -7.20
CA ALA A 46 5.28 -4.94 -6.62
C ALA A 46 5.23 -5.04 -5.09
N HIS A 47 4.34 -4.28 -4.44
CA HIS A 47 4.14 -4.35 -3.00
C HIS A 47 3.64 -5.74 -2.56
N ILE A 48 2.60 -6.27 -3.20
CA ILE A 48 2.09 -7.62 -2.92
C ILE A 48 3.18 -8.68 -3.11
N GLN A 49 4.01 -8.56 -4.15
CA GLN A 49 5.15 -9.46 -4.36
C GLN A 49 6.19 -9.35 -3.25
N ASN A 50 6.47 -8.15 -2.76
CA ASN A 50 7.38 -7.93 -1.64
C ASN A 50 6.84 -8.52 -0.34
N VAL A 51 5.52 -8.42 -0.07
CA VAL A 51 4.89 -9.05 1.10
C VAL A 51 4.98 -10.58 1.01
N MET A 52 4.76 -11.14 -0.17
CA MET A 52 4.95 -12.59 -0.41
C MET A 52 6.42 -13.00 -0.21
N LYS A 53 7.37 -12.18 -0.68
CA LYS A 53 8.81 -12.41 -0.48
C LYS A 53 9.15 -12.39 1.01
N ALA A 54 8.72 -11.37 1.75
CA ALA A 54 8.95 -11.27 3.20
C ALA A 54 8.45 -12.52 3.93
N TRP A 55 7.28 -13.03 3.56
CA TRP A 55 6.77 -14.27 4.10
C TRP A 55 7.65 -15.47 3.75
N THR A 56 7.89 -15.72 2.45
CA THR A 56 8.51 -16.95 1.99
C THR A 56 10.00 -17.06 2.31
N GLU A 57 10.71 -15.92 2.31
CA GLU A 57 12.16 -15.90 2.49
C GLU A 57 12.58 -15.66 3.94
N GLU A 58 11.72 -15.04 4.77
CA GLU A 58 12.10 -14.57 6.09
C GLU A 58 11.11 -15.00 7.19
N VAL A 59 9.89 -14.42 7.23
CA VAL A 59 8.97 -14.55 8.37
C VAL A 59 8.54 -15.99 8.63
N SER A 60 8.32 -16.81 7.58
CA SER A 60 7.97 -18.22 7.70
C SER A 60 9.06 -19.08 8.34
N LYS A 61 10.30 -18.59 8.42
CA LYS A 61 11.45 -19.29 9.00
C LYS A 61 11.67 -18.96 10.48
N ILE A 62 10.91 -18.01 11.03
CA ILE A 62 11.01 -17.66 12.44
C ILE A 62 10.65 -18.88 13.28
N ASP A 63 11.53 -19.24 14.23
CA ASP A 63 11.29 -20.31 15.21
C ASP A 63 10.29 -19.80 16.27
N ASP A 64 9.01 -19.91 15.94
CA ASP A 64 7.86 -19.58 16.76
C ASP A 64 6.76 -20.64 16.60
N GLU A 65 6.24 -21.15 17.71
CA GLU A 65 5.26 -22.25 17.69
C GLU A 65 3.98 -21.87 16.95
N PHE A 66 3.50 -20.64 17.10
CA PHE A 66 2.29 -20.17 16.42
C PHE A 66 2.48 -20.12 14.90
N ILE A 67 3.59 -19.52 14.44
CA ILE A 67 3.91 -19.45 13.00
C ILE A 67 4.03 -20.85 12.42
N GLN A 68 4.80 -21.75 13.08
CA GLN A 68 5.05 -23.08 12.55
C GLN A 68 3.79 -23.97 12.52
N THR A 69 2.80 -23.66 13.35
CA THR A 69 1.53 -24.39 13.39
C THR A 69 0.50 -23.87 12.38
N HIS A 70 0.63 -22.58 11.93
CA HIS A 70 -0.36 -21.90 11.08
C HIS A 70 0.19 -21.46 9.72
N LEU A 71 1.25 -22.13 9.22
CA LEU A 71 1.92 -21.76 7.95
C LEU A 71 0.95 -21.59 6.78
N ASP A 72 0.01 -22.51 6.60
CA ASP A 72 -0.94 -22.48 5.49
C ASP A 72 -1.96 -21.34 5.65
N GLU A 73 -2.42 -21.08 6.87
CA GLU A 73 -3.39 -20.01 7.16
C GLU A 73 -2.76 -18.62 6.96
N ILE A 74 -1.51 -18.43 7.40
CA ILE A 74 -0.76 -17.20 7.19
C ILE A 74 -0.47 -17.01 5.70
N LEU A 75 -0.04 -18.08 5.00
CA LEU A 75 0.19 -18.02 3.56
C LEU A 75 -1.06 -17.57 2.79
N GLU A 76 -2.25 -18.07 3.16
CA GLU A 76 -3.50 -17.64 2.52
C GLU A 76 -3.81 -16.16 2.79
N LYS A 77 -3.50 -15.63 3.97
CA LYS A 77 -3.62 -14.18 4.25
C LYS A 77 -2.66 -13.36 3.40
N VAL A 78 -1.39 -13.75 3.37
CA VAL A 78 -0.34 -13.08 2.60
C VAL A 78 -0.64 -13.09 1.09
N LYS A 79 -1.19 -14.19 0.54
CA LYS A 79 -1.64 -14.24 -0.86
C LYS A 79 -2.78 -13.28 -1.18
N ASN A 80 -3.62 -12.99 -0.19
CA ASN A 80 -4.76 -12.10 -0.34
C ASN A 80 -4.48 -10.69 0.19
N HIS A 81 -3.22 -10.41 0.56
CA HIS A 81 -2.80 -9.11 1.05
C HIS A 81 -3.17 -8.01 0.07
N ASP A 82 -3.79 -6.97 0.59
CA ASP A 82 -4.13 -5.75 -0.16
C ASP A 82 -5.00 -5.93 -1.41
N LEU A 83 -5.65 -7.08 -1.61
CA LEU A 83 -6.55 -7.27 -2.75
C LEU A 83 -7.70 -6.25 -2.77
N SER A 84 -8.08 -5.68 -1.63
CA SER A 84 -9.08 -4.61 -1.56
C SER A 84 -8.66 -3.36 -2.33
N LYS A 85 -7.36 -3.10 -2.50
CA LYS A 85 -6.83 -1.98 -3.30
C LYS A 85 -7.26 -2.00 -4.77
N TRP A 86 -7.71 -3.16 -5.27
CA TRP A 86 -8.27 -3.31 -6.62
C TRP A 86 -9.78 -3.08 -6.68
N SER A 87 -10.43 -2.82 -5.56
CA SER A 87 -11.87 -2.54 -5.50
C SER A 87 -12.19 -1.12 -6.02
N ASN A 88 -13.46 -0.92 -6.39
CA ASN A 88 -13.94 0.41 -6.78
C ASN A 88 -13.90 1.42 -5.62
N GLU A 89 -13.96 0.92 -4.38
CA GLU A 89 -13.96 1.72 -3.17
C GLU A 89 -12.58 2.30 -2.86
N GLU A 90 -11.51 1.66 -3.36
CA GLU A 90 -10.14 2.03 -3.02
C GLU A 90 -9.32 2.51 -4.20
N PHE A 91 -9.36 1.82 -5.35
CA PHE A 91 -8.37 1.96 -6.43
C PHE A 91 -8.17 3.40 -6.90
N ASP A 92 -9.24 4.07 -7.32
CA ASP A 92 -9.14 5.41 -7.91
C ASP A 92 -8.67 6.46 -6.90
N ALA A 93 -9.13 6.36 -5.65
CA ALA A 93 -8.76 7.27 -4.59
C ALA A 93 -7.29 7.11 -4.17
N TYR A 94 -6.81 5.88 -4.06
CA TYR A 94 -5.41 5.59 -3.79
C TYR A 94 -4.52 6.01 -4.95
N ARG A 95 -4.90 5.69 -6.20
CA ARG A 95 -4.18 6.12 -7.40
C ARG A 95 -4.04 7.65 -7.43
N ALA A 96 -5.14 8.38 -7.26
CA ALA A 96 -5.13 9.85 -7.28
C ALA A 96 -4.35 10.47 -6.12
N ASN A 97 -4.14 9.76 -5.01
CA ASN A 97 -3.30 10.22 -3.92
C ASN A 97 -1.80 9.97 -4.16
N TYR A 98 -1.43 8.79 -4.66
CA TYR A 98 -0.03 8.37 -4.80
C TYR A 98 0.55 8.64 -6.20
N ASN A 99 -0.27 8.53 -7.25
CA ASN A 99 0.07 8.76 -8.65
C ASN A 99 -0.96 9.71 -9.29
N PRO A 100 -1.09 10.97 -8.82
CA PRO A 100 -2.04 11.92 -9.38
C PRO A 100 -1.59 12.39 -10.78
N ILE A 101 -2.56 12.74 -11.63
CA ILE A 101 -2.26 13.40 -12.92
C ILE A 101 -1.60 14.76 -12.68
N ASN A 102 -2.05 15.47 -11.62
CA ASN A 102 -1.54 16.77 -11.21
C ASN A 102 -1.86 17.07 -9.74
N ASP A 103 -1.32 18.19 -9.23
CA ASP A 103 -1.53 18.61 -7.84
C ASP A 103 -2.99 18.92 -7.50
N GLU A 104 -3.78 19.41 -8.48
CA GLU A 104 -5.19 19.73 -8.30
C GLU A 104 -6.02 18.46 -8.07
N GLU A 105 -5.77 17.41 -8.84
CA GLU A 105 -6.41 16.11 -8.63
C GLU A 105 -6.14 15.59 -7.21
N LYS A 106 -4.87 15.64 -6.77
CA LYS A 106 -4.49 15.19 -5.42
C LYS A 106 -5.23 15.96 -4.33
N ILE A 107 -5.29 17.29 -4.44
CA ILE A 107 -5.98 18.14 -3.46
C ILE A 107 -7.48 17.83 -3.43
N ASN A 108 -8.10 17.69 -4.60
CA ASN A 108 -9.53 17.41 -4.71
C ASN A 108 -9.90 15.99 -4.27
N ASN A 109 -8.94 15.08 -4.22
CA ASN A 109 -9.12 13.67 -3.84
C ASN A 109 -9.06 13.42 -2.32
N GLU A 110 -8.68 14.37 -1.50
CA GLU A 110 -8.41 14.17 -0.05
C GLU A 110 -9.57 13.45 0.67
N ALA A 111 -10.81 13.88 0.47
CA ALA A 111 -11.97 13.25 1.10
C ALA A 111 -12.23 11.82 0.60
N ASN A 112 -12.00 11.55 -0.68
CA ASN A 112 -12.13 10.23 -1.27
C ASN A 112 -11.03 9.30 -0.72
N PHE A 113 -9.80 9.80 -0.61
CA PHE A 113 -8.69 9.03 -0.04
C PHE A 113 -8.94 8.67 1.43
N GLN A 114 -9.46 9.59 2.24
CA GLN A 114 -9.83 9.29 3.63
C GLN A 114 -10.92 8.20 3.72
N ALA A 115 -11.92 8.24 2.83
CA ALA A 115 -12.95 7.21 2.77
C ALA A 115 -12.38 5.85 2.30
N ALA A 116 -11.50 5.85 1.30
CA ALA A 116 -10.81 4.66 0.82
C ALA A 116 -9.88 4.06 1.89
N TRP A 117 -9.14 4.89 2.61
CA TRP A 117 -8.31 4.47 3.74
C TRP A 117 -9.15 3.85 4.85
N TRP A 118 -10.29 4.46 5.19
CA TRP A 118 -11.24 3.87 6.13
C TRP A 118 -11.72 2.50 5.66
N HIS A 119 -12.16 2.37 4.41
CA HIS A 119 -12.58 1.10 3.81
C HIS A 119 -11.45 0.07 3.87
N HIS A 120 -10.23 0.48 3.54
CA HIS A 120 -9.05 -0.37 3.50
C HIS A 120 -8.78 -1.02 4.87
N PHE A 121 -8.57 -0.25 5.92
CA PHE A 121 -8.22 -0.84 7.22
C PHE A 121 -9.40 -1.57 7.88
N GLN A 122 -10.67 -1.25 7.54
CA GLN A 122 -11.81 -2.04 8.00
C GLN A 122 -11.84 -3.44 7.38
N ASN A 123 -11.33 -3.62 6.18
CA ASN A 123 -11.33 -4.90 5.46
C ASN A 123 -9.99 -5.66 5.59
N ASN A 124 -8.93 -5.01 6.09
CA ASN A 124 -7.59 -5.58 6.14
C ASN A 124 -7.08 -5.61 7.59
N GLY A 125 -7.13 -6.79 8.19
CA GLY A 125 -6.77 -7.00 9.60
C GLY A 125 -5.28 -6.79 9.93
N HIS A 126 -4.40 -6.73 8.92
CA HIS A 126 -2.98 -6.43 9.09
C HIS A 126 -2.71 -4.95 9.44
N HIS A 127 -3.72 -4.09 9.39
CA HIS A 127 -3.64 -2.74 9.94
C HIS A 127 -4.10 -2.71 11.39
N TRP A 128 -3.27 -2.21 12.31
CA TRP A 128 -3.61 -2.13 13.72
C TRP A 128 -4.89 -1.31 13.97
N GLN A 129 -5.22 -0.35 13.11
CA GLN A 129 -6.45 0.45 13.17
C GLN A 129 -7.72 -0.41 13.00
N HIS A 130 -7.63 -1.56 12.31
CA HIS A 130 -8.72 -2.53 12.20
C HIS A 130 -9.25 -2.96 13.57
N TRP A 131 -8.37 -3.01 14.55
CA TRP A 131 -8.65 -3.50 15.90
C TRP A 131 -9.02 -2.39 16.88
N THR A 132 -9.26 -1.16 16.39
CA THR A 132 -9.65 -0.01 17.23
C THR A 132 -11.07 0.45 16.96
N GLY A 133 -11.75 0.93 17.99
CA GLY A 133 -13.04 1.59 17.88
C GLY A 133 -12.93 3.05 17.37
N GLU A 134 -14.08 3.71 17.22
CA GLU A 134 -14.15 5.12 16.80
C GLU A 134 -13.46 6.08 17.80
N ASP A 135 -13.36 5.69 19.07
CA ASP A 135 -12.63 6.41 20.11
C ASP A 135 -11.11 6.17 20.06
N GLY A 136 -10.67 5.32 19.12
CA GLY A 136 -9.28 4.92 18.95
C GLY A 136 -8.80 3.92 20.01
N GLU A 137 -9.64 3.40 20.90
CA GLU A 137 -9.27 2.37 21.87
C GLU A 137 -9.38 0.98 21.25
N LEU A 138 -8.54 0.03 21.75
CA LEU A 138 -8.57 -1.35 21.27
C LEU A 138 -9.92 -2.01 21.59
N LEU A 139 -10.47 -2.68 20.59
CA LEU A 139 -11.69 -3.48 20.74
C LEU A 139 -11.39 -4.75 21.55
N PRO A 140 -12.38 -5.36 22.24
CA PRO A 140 -12.18 -6.64 22.91
C PRO A 140 -11.74 -7.73 21.92
N ILE A 141 -10.76 -8.56 22.31
CA ILE A 141 -10.36 -9.72 21.51
C ILE A 141 -11.46 -10.79 21.61
N GLU A 142 -12.04 -11.14 20.44
CA GLU A 142 -12.98 -12.25 20.33
C GLU A 142 -12.26 -13.55 20.01
N ASP A 143 -11.18 -13.48 19.21
CA ASP A 143 -10.37 -14.59 18.74
C ASP A 143 -8.90 -14.14 18.67
N ILE A 144 -8.09 -14.65 19.59
CA ILE A 144 -6.67 -14.26 19.68
C ILE A 144 -5.85 -14.82 18.53
N ASP A 145 -6.19 -15.98 18.00
CA ASP A 145 -5.47 -16.58 16.89
C ASP A 145 -5.71 -15.78 15.60
N LYS A 146 -6.94 -15.29 15.42
CA LYS A 146 -7.25 -14.35 14.31
C LYS A 146 -6.41 -13.07 14.37
N VAL A 147 -6.23 -12.50 15.56
CA VAL A 147 -5.37 -11.33 15.76
C VAL A 147 -3.92 -11.65 15.48
N LYS A 148 -3.41 -12.78 15.98
CA LYS A 148 -2.04 -13.21 15.75
C LYS A 148 -1.75 -13.43 14.27
N LEU A 149 -2.65 -14.10 13.53
CA LEU A 149 -2.55 -14.28 12.08
C LEU A 149 -2.43 -12.94 11.34
N ALA A 150 -3.23 -11.96 11.75
CA ALA A 150 -3.19 -10.62 11.18
C ALA A 150 -1.90 -9.86 11.53
N TYR A 151 -1.37 -10.05 12.74
CA TYR A 151 -0.11 -9.43 13.16
C TYR A 151 1.10 -10.03 12.42
N VAL A 152 1.09 -11.33 12.11
CA VAL A 152 2.15 -11.92 11.26
C VAL A 152 2.07 -11.34 9.84
N GLU A 153 0.89 -11.16 9.28
CA GLU A 153 0.69 -10.48 7.99
C GLU A 153 1.19 -9.02 8.05
N MET A 154 0.91 -8.29 9.14
CA MET A 154 1.39 -6.93 9.38
C MET A 154 2.92 -6.86 9.43
N ILE A 155 3.59 -7.83 10.06
CA ILE A 155 5.06 -7.92 10.04
C ILE A 155 5.58 -8.11 8.61
N CYS A 156 4.94 -8.96 7.80
CA CYS A 156 5.31 -9.14 6.39
C CYS A 156 5.15 -7.85 5.59
N ASP A 157 4.08 -7.08 5.85
CA ASP A 157 3.85 -5.78 5.21
C ASP A 157 4.95 -4.76 5.59
N TRP A 158 5.26 -4.62 6.88
CA TRP A 158 6.33 -3.73 7.33
C TRP A 158 7.69 -4.12 6.74
N GLN A 159 8.00 -5.41 6.68
CA GLN A 159 9.24 -5.91 6.09
C GLN A 159 9.30 -5.63 4.58
N ALA A 160 8.18 -5.81 3.87
CA ALA A 160 8.05 -5.51 2.45
C ALA A 160 8.29 -4.02 2.15
N MET A 161 7.77 -3.12 3.01
CA MET A 161 8.03 -1.69 2.91
C MET A 161 9.51 -1.37 3.19
N GLY A 162 10.14 -2.12 4.09
CA GLY A 162 11.57 -2.01 4.37
C GLY A 162 12.45 -2.24 3.14
N TYR A 163 12.09 -3.16 2.25
CA TYR A 163 12.81 -3.36 0.97
C TYR A 163 12.81 -2.11 0.07
N VAL A 164 11.81 -1.25 0.23
CA VAL A 164 11.66 -0.02 -0.56
C VAL A 164 12.36 1.16 0.11
N PHE A 165 12.26 1.28 1.43
CA PHE A 165 12.75 2.43 2.19
C PHE A 165 14.12 2.23 2.82
N GLY A 166 14.61 0.98 2.88
CA GLY A 166 15.94 0.64 3.40
C GLY A 166 15.98 0.54 4.92
N ASP A 167 14.86 0.22 5.55
CA ASP A 167 14.73 -0.12 6.96
C ASP A 167 14.21 -1.57 7.14
N THR A 168 14.02 -2.02 8.38
CA THR A 168 13.44 -3.33 8.70
C THR A 168 12.08 -3.17 9.36
N ALA A 169 11.27 -4.24 9.39
CA ALA A 169 10.01 -4.26 10.13
C ALA A 169 10.20 -3.82 11.59
N LYS A 170 11.30 -4.26 12.21
CA LYS A 170 11.65 -3.89 13.59
C LYS A 170 11.96 -2.40 13.73
N GLN A 171 12.80 -1.85 12.86
CA GLN A 171 13.16 -0.42 12.87
C GLN A 171 11.95 0.46 12.65
N TYR A 172 11.05 0.06 11.74
CA TYR A 172 9.77 0.73 11.54
C TYR A 172 8.91 0.71 12.82
N TYR A 173 8.74 -0.47 13.44
CA TYR A 173 7.98 -0.59 14.67
C TYR A 173 8.57 0.25 15.79
N ASP A 174 9.88 0.14 16.05
CA ASP A 174 10.57 0.90 17.11
C ASP A 174 10.43 2.42 16.94
N SER A 175 10.38 2.90 15.70
CA SER A 175 10.22 4.32 15.39
C SER A 175 8.78 4.82 15.54
N ASN A 176 7.79 3.91 15.50
CA ASN A 176 6.37 4.25 15.47
C ASN A 176 5.55 3.66 16.64
N LYS A 177 6.17 2.92 17.55
CA LYS A 177 5.48 2.17 18.62
C LYS A 177 4.63 3.03 19.57
N ASP A 178 4.93 4.31 19.71
CA ASP A 178 4.12 5.23 20.50
C ASP A 178 2.76 5.55 19.84
N THR A 179 2.64 5.28 18.54
CA THR A 179 1.42 5.51 17.75
C THR A 179 0.69 4.20 17.44
N ILE A 180 1.44 3.12 17.21
CA ILE A 180 0.90 1.80 16.87
C ILE A 180 0.26 1.19 18.12
N LYS A 181 -1.01 0.80 18.01
CA LYS A 181 -1.73 0.14 19.11
C LYS A 181 -1.68 -1.37 18.94
N ILE A 182 -1.00 -2.02 19.86
CA ILE A 182 -0.90 -3.49 19.96
C ILE A 182 -1.62 -3.93 21.23
N TYR A 183 -2.32 -5.04 21.18
CA TYR A 183 -2.91 -5.63 22.38
C TYR A 183 -1.83 -5.93 23.41
N PRO A 184 -1.96 -5.48 24.66
CA PRO A 184 -0.91 -5.64 25.68
C PRO A 184 -0.48 -7.10 25.88
N GLU A 185 -1.41 -8.06 25.77
CA GLU A 185 -1.15 -9.49 25.88
C GLU A 185 -0.38 -10.09 24.69
N LEU A 186 -0.28 -9.39 23.55
CA LEU A 186 0.44 -9.80 22.35
C LEU A 186 1.70 -8.97 22.10
N GLN A 187 1.93 -7.91 22.87
CA GLN A 187 3.05 -7.00 22.61
C GLN A 187 4.41 -7.69 22.74
N GLU A 188 4.64 -8.43 23.83
CA GLU A 188 5.90 -9.16 24.06
C GLU A 188 6.13 -10.21 22.95
N TRP A 189 5.08 -10.91 22.53
CA TRP A 189 5.16 -11.87 21.44
C TRP A 189 5.49 -11.21 20.10
N LEU A 190 4.86 -10.09 19.75
CA LEU A 190 5.15 -9.33 18.55
C LEU A 190 6.60 -8.83 18.52
N GLU A 191 7.06 -8.28 19.64
CA GLU A 191 8.43 -7.76 19.78
C GLU A 191 9.47 -8.90 19.69
N ASP A 192 9.17 -10.10 20.22
CA ASP A 192 10.02 -11.29 20.06
C ASP A 192 10.12 -11.73 18.60
N LEU A 193 9.00 -11.75 17.85
CA LEU A 193 9.01 -12.05 16.41
C LEU A 193 9.87 -11.06 15.63
N LEU A 194 9.73 -9.75 15.89
CA LEU A 194 10.51 -8.71 15.23
C LEU A 194 12.01 -8.83 15.53
N ASN A 195 12.37 -9.17 16.77
CA ASN A 195 13.77 -9.43 17.15
C ASN A 195 14.33 -10.68 16.46
N LYS A 196 13.56 -11.75 16.36
CA LYS A 196 13.97 -12.98 15.65
C LYS A 196 14.14 -12.72 14.15
N LEU A 197 13.24 -11.95 13.54
CA LEU A 197 13.32 -11.58 12.13
C LEU A 197 14.62 -10.79 11.84
N GLU A 198 14.92 -9.76 12.63
CA GLU A 198 16.13 -8.95 12.48
C GLU A 198 17.42 -9.79 12.61
N ASN A 199 17.42 -10.80 13.50
CA ASN A 199 18.58 -11.69 13.66
C ASN A 199 18.79 -12.62 12.46
N LEU A 200 17.72 -13.07 11.77
CA LEU A 200 17.83 -13.87 10.54
C LEU A 200 18.58 -13.09 9.44
N GLU A 201 18.28 -11.80 9.27
CA GLU A 201 18.94 -10.94 8.28
C GLU A 201 20.45 -10.76 8.57
N VAL A 202 20.84 -10.67 9.84
CA VAL A 202 22.26 -10.52 10.23
C VAL A 202 23.04 -11.80 9.93
N GLU A 203 22.45 -12.97 10.12
CA GLU A 203 23.12 -14.26 9.84
C GLU A 203 23.31 -14.48 8.32
N ASP A 204 22.34 -14.10 7.49
CA ASP A 204 22.40 -14.26 6.03
C ASP A 204 23.47 -13.33 5.42
N ASN A 205 23.50 -12.07 5.82
CA ASN A 205 24.52 -11.10 5.40
C ASN A 205 25.94 -11.47 5.87
N GLY A 206 26.07 -12.12 7.03
CA GLY A 206 27.36 -12.57 7.58
C GLY A 206 27.95 -13.81 6.88
N THR A 207 27.14 -14.55 6.12
CA THR A 207 27.57 -15.73 5.35
C THR A 207 28.04 -15.36 3.94
N GLU A 208 27.53 -14.32 3.32
CA GLU A 208 27.96 -13.84 2.01
C GLU A 208 29.39 -13.25 2.05
N GLU A 209 29.74 -12.49 3.08
CA GLU A 209 31.09 -11.92 3.22
C GLU A 209 32.21 -12.97 3.44
N ARG A 210 31.89 -14.19 3.86
CA ARG A 210 32.87 -15.26 4.09
C ARG A 210 33.17 -16.13 2.87
N ASN A 211 32.38 -16.05 1.81
CA ASN A 211 32.55 -16.85 0.61
C ASN A 211 33.40 -16.16 -0.48
N ASP A 212 33.73 -14.87 -0.31
CA ASP A 212 34.57 -14.09 -1.24
C ASP A 212 36.07 -13.97 -0.78
N SER A 213 36.56 -14.87 0.09
CA SER A 213 37.93 -14.84 0.62
C SER A 213 38.79 -15.98 0.11
#